data_6c189fa2a0e41b0f0c7f4a684c030cfc
#
_entry.id   6c189fa2a0e41b0f0c7f4a684c030cfc
#
_cell.length_a   1.000
_cell.length_b   1.000
_cell.length_c   1.000
_cell.angle_alpha   90.00
_cell.angle_beta   90.00
_cell.angle_gamma   90.00
#
_symmetry.space_group_name_H-M   'P 1'
#
loop_
_entity.id
_entity.type
_entity.pdbx_description
1 polymer ?
#
loop_
_entity_poly.entity_id
_entity_poly.type
_entity_poly.pdbx_seq_one_letter_code
_entity_poly.pdbx_strand_id
1 'polypeptide(L)'
;MTVAVVLFSGQSLIDRWFREGEEFEGILAAEVFRTAFLNDNPEYSDLIMIDGATGGTPLFGQTSGFIALDGADFTPGPELLHAYDQIDDALSGQRKLDFVGTVWGQGHSNTGRLGNDWETGNTNSFEDQYKSGLEWVLQALDDYVVSNHASAFNRQSDDPQVFIQHIGRRTRDDGDSVDGLNDIKDIQSEVADAN
;
A
#
# COMPACT_ATOMS: atom_id res chain seq x y z
N MET A 1 0.29 -22.39 17.29
CA MET A 1 1.08 -21.21 17.02
C MET A 1 0.39 -20.50 15.87
N THR A 2 0.27 -19.21 15.95
CA THR A 2 -0.40 -18.36 14.95
C THR A 2 0.66 -17.74 14.05
N VAL A 3 0.35 -17.55 12.79
CA VAL A 3 1.21 -16.89 11.81
C VAL A 3 0.62 -15.52 11.51
N ALA A 4 1.43 -14.49 11.63
CA ALA A 4 1.03 -13.12 11.26
C ALA A 4 1.04 -12.96 9.74
N VAL A 5 0.16 -12.09 9.24
CA VAL A 5 0.13 -11.67 7.84
C VAL A 5 0.19 -10.15 7.77
N VAL A 6 1.13 -9.64 6.98
CA VAL A 6 1.25 -8.21 6.66
C VAL A 6 1.28 -8.06 5.15
N LEU A 7 0.40 -7.22 4.62
CA LEU A 7 0.37 -6.85 3.22
C LEU A 7 1.27 -5.62 3.00
N PHE A 8 2.15 -5.70 2.02
CA PHE A 8 2.94 -4.58 1.54
C PHE A 8 2.44 -4.16 0.18
N SER A 9 2.03 -2.92 0.02
CA SER A 9 1.49 -2.44 -1.24
C SER A 9 1.94 -1.00 -1.52
N GLY A 10 1.76 -0.55 -2.75
CA GLY A 10 2.19 0.74 -3.19
C GLY A 10 3.17 0.68 -4.37
N GLN A 11 4.19 1.55 -4.37
CA GLN A 11 5.13 1.65 -5.49
C GLN A 11 6.59 1.31 -5.10
N SER A 12 7.54 1.73 -5.90
CA SER A 12 8.95 1.35 -5.91
C SER A 12 9.67 1.36 -4.56
N LEU A 13 9.22 2.13 -3.57
CA LEU A 13 9.83 2.11 -2.24
C LEU A 13 9.55 0.78 -1.54
N ILE A 14 8.32 0.28 -1.62
CA ILE A 14 7.93 -1.00 -1.04
C ILE A 14 8.41 -2.15 -1.93
N ASP A 15 8.18 -2.08 -3.25
CA ASP A 15 8.65 -3.07 -4.22
C ASP A 15 10.16 -3.39 -4.06
N ARG A 16 11.01 -2.41 -3.74
CA ARG A 16 12.45 -2.62 -3.48
C ARG A 16 12.74 -3.41 -2.21
N TRP A 17 11.83 -3.48 -1.25
CA TRP A 17 12.05 -4.27 -0.05
C TRP A 17 12.15 -5.77 -0.34
N PHE A 18 11.54 -6.21 -1.43
CA PHE A 18 11.47 -7.62 -1.83
C PHE A 18 12.35 -7.96 -3.04
N ARG A 19 12.90 -6.95 -3.71
CA ARG A 19 13.61 -7.15 -4.98
C ARG A 19 15.06 -7.56 -4.76
N GLU A 20 15.44 -8.72 -5.30
CA GLU A 20 16.85 -9.14 -5.39
C GLU A 20 17.70 -8.09 -6.13
N GLY A 21 18.88 -7.80 -5.59
CA GLY A 21 19.79 -6.77 -6.09
C GLY A 21 19.61 -5.39 -5.49
N GLU A 22 18.63 -5.22 -4.60
CA GLU A 22 18.39 -3.98 -3.84
C GLU A 22 18.73 -4.17 -2.35
N GLU A 23 19.53 -5.18 -2.01
CA GLU A 23 19.95 -5.48 -0.65
C GLU A 23 20.86 -4.38 -0.10
N PHE A 24 20.69 -4.06 1.16
CA PHE A 24 21.64 -3.30 1.95
C PHE A 24 22.51 -4.27 2.76
N GLU A 25 23.82 -4.22 2.55
CA GLU A 25 24.77 -5.15 3.17
C GLU A 25 24.42 -6.65 2.95
N GLY A 26 23.81 -6.96 1.79
CA GLY A 26 23.42 -8.33 1.42
C GLY A 26 22.16 -8.85 2.10
N ILE A 27 21.34 -7.96 2.70
CA ILE A 27 20.09 -8.33 3.36
C ILE A 27 18.95 -7.48 2.77
N LEU A 28 17.86 -8.11 2.39
CA LEU A 28 16.64 -7.42 1.96
C LEU A 28 15.96 -6.70 3.13
N ALA A 29 15.40 -5.53 2.86
CA ALA A 29 14.66 -4.78 3.87
C ALA A 29 13.46 -5.58 4.44
N ALA A 30 12.82 -6.39 3.61
CA ALA A 30 11.77 -7.32 4.04
C ALA A 30 12.26 -8.34 5.08
N GLU A 31 13.47 -8.87 4.95
CA GLU A 31 14.06 -9.80 5.93
C GLU A 31 14.37 -9.12 7.25
N VAL A 32 14.86 -7.88 7.20
CA VAL A 32 15.10 -7.07 8.40
C VAL A 32 13.77 -6.82 9.12
N PHE A 33 12.74 -6.41 8.38
CA PHE A 33 11.40 -6.19 8.93
C PHE A 33 10.85 -7.48 9.57
N ARG A 34 10.91 -8.61 8.87
CA ARG A 34 10.44 -9.90 9.37
C ARG A 34 11.12 -10.27 10.69
N THR A 35 12.44 -10.10 10.76
CA THR A 35 13.21 -10.41 11.97
C THR A 35 12.84 -9.50 13.12
N ALA A 36 12.72 -8.19 12.90
CA ALA A 36 12.32 -7.23 13.92
C ALA A 36 10.89 -7.51 14.40
N PHE A 37 9.96 -7.70 13.47
CA PHE A 37 8.56 -7.99 13.79
C PHE A 37 8.42 -9.21 14.69
N LEU A 38 9.06 -10.34 14.35
CA LEU A 38 8.97 -11.57 15.14
C LEU A 38 9.67 -11.46 16.51
N ASN A 39 10.71 -10.65 16.62
CA ASN A 39 11.34 -10.37 17.91
C ASN A 39 10.43 -9.56 18.84
N ASP A 40 9.70 -8.59 18.29
CA ASP A 40 8.83 -7.69 19.04
C ASP A 40 7.45 -8.32 19.34
N ASN A 41 7.06 -9.35 18.56
CA ASN A 41 5.76 -10.03 18.67
C ASN A 41 5.95 -11.56 18.84
N PRO A 42 6.43 -12.02 20.01
CA PRO A 42 6.80 -13.41 20.25
C PRO A 42 5.61 -14.38 20.28
N GLU A 43 4.38 -13.89 20.27
CA GLU A 43 3.14 -14.69 20.15
C GLU A 43 2.99 -15.31 18.75
N TYR A 44 3.63 -14.74 17.73
CA TYR A 44 3.65 -15.28 16.39
C TYR A 44 4.84 -16.22 16.17
N SER A 45 4.57 -17.33 15.50
CA SER A 45 5.63 -18.28 15.15
C SER A 45 6.28 -17.99 13.80
N ASP A 46 5.63 -17.20 12.98
CA ASP A 46 6.07 -16.82 11.65
C ASP A 46 5.34 -15.58 11.15
N LEU A 47 5.85 -14.97 10.08
CA LEU A 47 5.27 -13.81 9.39
C LEU A 47 5.20 -14.10 7.89
N ILE A 48 4.00 -14.06 7.32
CA ILE A 48 3.78 -13.99 5.88
C ILE A 48 3.78 -12.52 5.49
N MET A 49 4.68 -12.16 4.61
CA MET A 49 4.73 -10.83 3.98
C MET A 49 4.26 -10.97 2.54
N ILE A 50 3.19 -10.26 2.19
CA ILE A 50 2.61 -10.28 0.85
C ILE A 50 3.12 -9.06 0.09
N ASP A 51 3.85 -9.29 -1.01
CA ASP A 51 4.34 -8.23 -1.89
C ASP A 51 3.29 -7.92 -2.97
N GLY A 52 2.43 -6.95 -2.70
CA GLY A 52 1.45 -6.38 -3.64
C GLY A 52 1.89 -5.03 -4.21
N ALA A 53 3.19 -4.70 -4.12
CA ALA A 53 3.71 -3.44 -4.63
C ALA A 53 4.22 -3.55 -6.07
N THR A 54 4.12 -2.46 -6.82
CA THR A 54 4.66 -2.37 -8.19
C THR A 54 5.38 -1.04 -8.40
N GLY A 55 6.61 -1.11 -8.90
CA GLY A 55 7.45 0.05 -9.12
C GLY A 55 6.88 1.05 -10.14
N GLY A 56 6.92 2.35 -9.80
CA GLY A 56 6.51 3.43 -10.71
C GLY A 56 5.00 3.66 -10.82
N THR A 57 4.19 2.95 -10.06
CA THR A 57 2.73 2.97 -10.14
C THR A 57 2.11 4.24 -9.55
N PRO A 58 1.25 4.97 -10.27
CA PRO A 58 0.43 6.03 -9.72
C PRO A 58 -0.77 5.47 -8.93
N LEU A 59 -1.35 6.27 -8.04
CA LEU A 59 -2.60 5.89 -7.39
C LEU A 59 -3.72 5.71 -8.42
N PHE A 60 -3.84 6.65 -9.35
CA PHE A 60 -4.85 6.63 -10.42
C PHE A 60 -4.23 6.34 -11.78
N GLY A 61 -4.86 5.48 -12.56
CA GLY A 61 -4.45 5.18 -13.93
C GLY A 61 -5.20 4.00 -14.53
N GLN A 62 -5.74 4.19 -15.74
CA GLN A 62 -6.51 3.15 -16.45
C GLN A 62 -5.66 1.93 -16.84
N THR A 63 -4.36 2.14 -17.06
CA THR A 63 -3.47 1.10 -17.59
C THR A 63 -2.36 0.68 -16.64
N SER A 64 -2.16 1.41 -15.54
CA SER A 64 -1.05 1.19 -14.61
C SER A 64 -1.28 1.79 -13.23
N GLY A 65 -2.52 2.00 -12.80
CA GLY A 65 -2.86 2.56 -11.50
C GLY A 65 -3.48 1.53 -10.55
N PHE A 66 -3.51 1.87 -9.26
CA PHE A 66 -4.30 1.11 -8.29
C PHE A 66 -5.80 1.35 -8.48
N ILE A 67 -6.17 2.53 -8.91
CA ILE A 67 -7.55 2.94 -9.15
C ILE A 67 -7.73 3.27 -10.63
N ALA A 68 -8.70 2.64 -11.25
CA ALA A 68 -9.31 3.08 -12.50
C ALA A 68 -10.58 3.86 -12.20
N LEU A 69 -10.95 4.78 -13.08
CA LEU A 69 -12.17 5.57 -12.94
C LEU A 69 -13.20 5.13 -13.96
N ASP A 70 -14.44 4.91 -13.48
CA ASP A 70 -15.62 4.75 -14.34
C ASP A 70 -16.59 5.91 -14.02
N GLY A 71 -16.46 6.98 -14.80
CA GLY A 71 -17.09 8.25 -14.47
C GLY A 71 -16.52 8.85 -13.20
N ALA A 72 -17.35 8.99 -12.16
CA ALA A 72 -16.95 9.48 -10.83
C ALA A 72 -16.62 8.35 -9.85
N ASP A 73 -16.85 7.08 -10.24
CA ASP A 73 -16.70 5.94 -9.36
C ASP A 73 -15.28 5.37 -9.40
N PHE A 74 -14.76 4.99 -8.25
CA PHE A 74 -13.50 4.26 -8.14
C PHE A 74 -13.73 2.77 -8.43
N THR A 75 -12.86 2.23 -9.27
CA THR A 75 -12.85 0.80 -9.59
C THR A 75 -11.42 0.26 -9.48
N PRO A 76 -11.23 -1.05 -9.21
CA PRO A 76 -9.90 -1.63 -9.15
C PRO A 76 -9.14 -1.41 -10.45
N GLY A 77 -7.99 -0.75 -10.33
CA GLY A 77 -7.05 -0.63 -11.44
C GLY A 77 -6.15 -1.86 -11.56
N PRO A 78 -5.33 -1.94 -12.62
CA PRO A 78 -4.50 -3.13 -12.88
C PRO A 78 -3.58 -3.52 -11.72
N GLU A 79 -3.05 -2.53 -10.99
CA GLU A 79 -2.11 -2.82 -9.90
C GLU A 79 -2.83 -3.26 -8.61
N LEU A 80 -4.05 -2.83 -8.39
CA LEU A 80 -4.86 -3.35 -7.30
C LEU A 80 -5.27 -4.81 -7.59
N LEU A 81 -5.61 -5.12 -8.84
CA LEU A 81 -5.88 -6.50 -9.26
C LEU A 81 -4.64 -7.39 -9.11
N HIS A 82 -3.45 -6.86 -9.44
CA HIS A 82 -2.20 -7.58 -9.20
C HIS A 82 -1.98 -7.85 -7.71
N ALA A 83 -2.23 -6.86 -6.84
CA ALA A 83 -2.14 -7.07 -5.40
C ALA A 83 -3.11 -8.15 -4.91
N TYR A 84 -4.32 -8.22 -5.46
CA TYR A 84 -5.28 -9.29 -5.17
C TYR A 84 -4.75 -10.67 -5.57
N ASP A 85 -4.15 -10.80 -6.75
CA ASP A 85 -3.52 -12.05 -7.19
C ASP A 85 -2.40 -12.49 -6.22
N GLN A 86 -1.57 -11.56 -5.73
CA GLN A 86 -0.54 -11.87 -4.75
C GLN A 86 -1.11 -12.29 -3.38
N ILE A 87 -2.23 -11.69 -2.97
CA ILE A 87 -2.95 -12.10 -1.76
C ILE A 87 -3.49 -13.52 -1.92
N ASP A 88 -4.13 -13.83 -3.06
CA ASP A 88 -4.66 -15.16 -3.35
C ASP A 88 -3.57 -16.22 -3.34
N ASP A 89 -2.45 -15.96 -3.99
CA ASP A 89 -1.30 -16.88 -4.04
C ASP A 89 -0.71 -17.14 -2.65
N ALA A 90 -0.50 -16.09 -1.85
CA ALA A 90 0.09 -16.21 -0.53
C ALA A 90 -0.82 -16.90 0.49
N LEU A 91 -2.15 -16.67 0.41
CA LEU A 91 -3.11 -17.16 1.39
C LEU A 91 -3.80 -18.46 0.98
N SER A 92 -3.58 -18.93 -0.25
CA SER A 92 -4.17 -20.17 -0.76
C SER A 92 -3.82 -21.37 0.13
N GLY A 93 -4.84 -22.06 0.65
CA GLY A 93 -4.67 -23.23 1.51
C GLY A 93 -4.16 -22.95 2.93
N GLN A 94 -3.81 -21.71 3.25
CA GLN A 94 -3.37 -21.31 4.58
C GLN A 94 -4.49 -21.39 5.63
N ARG A 95 -4.10 -21.56 6.88
CA ARG A 95 -5.03 -21.63 8.02
C ARG A 95 -4.32 -21.09 9.26
N LYS A 96 -5.11 -20.62 10.23
CA LYS A 96 -4.62 -20.12 11.52
C LYS A 96 -3.73 -18.89 11.39
N LEU A 97 -4.15 -17.99 10.54
CA LEU A 97 -3.49 -16.72 10.30
C LEU A 97 -4.14 -15.61 11.15
N ASP A 98 -3.36 -14.58 11.46
CA ASP A 98 -3.85 -13.30 11.97
C ASP A 98 -3.43 -12.21 10.98
N PHE A 99 -4.39 -11.50 10.39
CA PHE A 99 -4.09 -10.32 9.56
C PHE A 99 -3.77 -9.15 10.49
N VAL A 100 -2.53 -8.68 10.43
CA VAL A 100 -2.03 -7.61 11.29
C VAL A 100 -2.29 -6.25 10.66
N GLY A 101 -2.14 -6.14 9.35
CA GLY A 101 -2.41 -4.89 8.65
C GLY A 101 -1.66 -4.74 7.34
N THR A 102 -1.69 -3.50 6.83
CA THR A 102 -1.12 -3.11 5.53
C THR A 102 -0.03 -2.07 5.72
N VAL A 103 1.11 -2.27 5.06
CA VAL A 103 2.17 -1.27 4.88
C VAL A 103 2.02 -0.66 3.49
N TRP A 104 1.73 0.63 3.44
CA TRP A 104 1.51 1.36 2.20
C TRP A 104 2.65 2.33 1.91
N GLY A 105 3.20 2.28 0.72
CA GLY A 105 4.27 3.19 0.30
C GLY A 105 4.09 3.68 -1.14
N GLN A 106 3.31 4.75 -1.33
CA GLN A 106 3.01 5.33 -2.64
C GLN A 106 3.02 6.87 -2.54
N GLY A 107 3.23 7.56 -3.63
CA GLY A 107 3.11 9.02 -3.71
C GLY A 107 4.02 9.68 -4.74
N HIS A 108 5.23 9.17 -4.97
CA HIS A 108 6.18 9.80 -5.89
C HIS A 108 5.64 9.99 -7.32
N SER A 109 4.89 9.03 -7.84
CA SER A 109 4.33 9.12 -9.20
C SER A 109 3.19 10.13 -9.32
N ASN A 110 2.68 10.64 -8.21
CA ASN A 110 1.61 11.62 -8.15
C ASN A 110 2.09 13.04 -7.88
N THR A 111 3.34 13.23 -7.40
CA THR A 111 3.86 14.55 -7.00
C THR A 111 3.88 15.61 -8.11
N GLY A 112 4.00 15.22 -9.38
CA GLY A 112 3.97 16.15 -10.52
C GLY A 112 2.59 16.48 -11.05
N ARG A 113 1.52 16.00 -10.40
CA ARG A 113 0.12 16.18 -10.83
C ARG A 113 -0.71 17.03 -9.87
N LEU A 114 -0.12 17.45 -8.76
CA LEU A 114 -0.75 18.36 -7.83
C LEU A 114 -1.04 19.71 -8.50
N GLY A 115 -2.26 20.18 -8.35
CA GLY A 115 -2.72 21.43 -8.96
C GLY A 115 -3.25 21.31 -10.40
N ASN A 116 -3.26 20.13 -10.99
CA ASN A 116 -3.95 19.88 -12.26
C ASN A 116 -5.25 19.12 -12.01
N ASP A 117 -6.37 19.69 -12.44
CA ASP A 117 -7.65 18.99 -12.45
C ASP A 117 -7.51 17.67 -13.20
N TRP A 118 -7.65 16.58 -12.49
CA TRP A 118 -7.43 15.30 -13.11
C TRP A 118 -8.62 14.92 -13.98
N GLU A 119 -8.35 14.57 -15.21
CA GLU A 119 -9.09 14.09 -16.38
C GLU A 119 -10.61 13.77 -16.27
N THR A 120 -11.26 14.00 -15.12
CA THR A 120 -12.61 13.49 -14.85
C THR A 120 -13.68 14.56 -14.89
N GLY A 121 -13.34 15.84 -15.05
CA GLY A 121 -14.30 16.93 -14.90
C GLY A 121 -14.88 17.01 -13.48
N ASN A 122 -14.25 16.35 -12.51
CA ASN A 122 -14.63 16.42 -11.12
C ASN A 122 -14.22 17.79 -10.57
N THR A 123 -15.10 18.41 -9.80
CA THR A 123 -14.90 19.74 -9.20
C THR A 123 -14.06 19.71 -7.92
N ASN A 124 -13.70 18.51 -7.46
CA ASN A 124 -12.86 18.34 -6.29
C ASN A 124 -11.40 18.63 -6.64
N SER A 125 -10.65 19.18 -5.69
CA SER A 125 -9.21 19.37 -5.84
C SER A 125 -8.51 18.01 -6.03
N PHE A 126 -7.31 18.03 -6.59
CA PHE A 126 -6.52 16.79 -6.71
C PHE A 126 -6.23 16.18 -5.34
N GLU A 127 -6.01 17.02 -4.33
CA GLU A 127 -5.78 16.61 -2.94
C GLU A 127 -6.96 15.82 -2.39
N ASP A 128 -8.20 16.31 -2.55
CA ASP A 128 -9.41 15.62 -2.13
C ASP A 128 -9.58 14.29 -2.85
N GLN A 129 -9.30 14.25 -4.15
CA GLN A 129 -9.34 13.02 -4.94
C GLN A 129 -8.27 12.02 -4.50
N TYR A 130 -7.04 12.51 -4.26
CA TYR A 130 -5.96 11.65 -3.80
C TYR A 130 -6.26 11.05 -2.43
N LYS A 131 -6.77 11.87 -1.49
CA LYS A 131 -7.18 11.42 -0.15
C LYS A 131 -8.26 10.36 -0.25
N SER A 132 -9.36 10.66 -0.93
CA SER A 132 -10.48 9.72 -1.10
C SER A 132 -10.06 8.44 -1.82
N GLY A 133 -9.19 8.53 -2.81
CA GLY A 133 -8.63 7.38 -3.51
C GLY A 133 -7.71 6.53 -2.64
N LEU A 134 -6.89 7.16 -1.80
CA LEU A 134 -6.04 6.45 -0.86
C LEU A 134 -6.87 5.70 0.19
N GLU A 135 -7.84 6.36 0.81
CA GLU A 135 -8.78 5.74 1.75
C GLU A 135 -9.51 4.55 1.09
N TRP A 136 -9.99 4.75 -0.14
CA TRP A 136 -10.69 3.70 -0.88
C TRP A 136 -9.81 2.48 -1.18
N VAL A 137 -8.56 2.68 -1.64
CA VAL A 137 -7.69 1.56 -1.98
C VAL A 137 -7.26 0.78 -0.75
N LEU A 138 -7.00 1.46 0.37
CA LEU A 138 -6.67 0.79 1.63
C LEU A 138 -7.86 -0.05 2.13
N GLN A 139 -9.05 0.50 2.09
CA GLN A 139 -10.27 -0.24 2.43
C GLN A 139 -10.51 -1.42 1.46
N ALA A 140 -10.29 -1.23 0.16
CA ALA A 140 -10.45 -2.30 -0.83
C ALA A 140 -9.48 -3.46 -0.62
N LEU A 141 -8.23 -3.19 -0.21
CA LEU A 141 -7.24 -4.21 0.14
C LEU A 141 -7.66 -4.98 1.40
N ASP A 142 -8.08 -4.27 2.44
CA ASP A 142 -8.57 -4.88 3.68
C ASP A 142 -9.81 -5.74 3.44
N ASP A 143 -10.82 -5.20 2.78
CA ASP A 143 -12.04 -5.91 2.42
C ASP A 143 -11.74 -7.17 1.59
N TYR A 144 -10.76 -7.10 0.68
CA TYR A 144 -10.39 -8.26 -0.13
C TYR A 144 -9.79 -9.38 0.72
N VAL A 145 -8.84 -9.06 1.60
CA VAL A 145 -8.24 -10.03 2.53
C VAL A 145 -9.32 -10.66 3.42
N VAL A 146 -10.14 -9.82 4.05
CA VAL A 146 -11.15 -10.24 5.01
C VAL A 146 -12.26 -11.06 4.35
N SER A 147 -12.77 -10.62 3.20
CA SER A 147 -13.94 -11.25 2.56
C SER A 147 -13.59 -12.51 1.80
N ASN A 148 -12.46 -12.52 1.07
CA ASN A 148 -12.11 -13.66 0.22
C ASN A 148 -11.34 -14.74 0.97
N HIS A 149 -10.64 -14.38 2.04
CA HIS A 149 -9.81 -15.32 2.82
C HIS A 149 -10.26 -15.51 4.26
N ALA A 150 -11.49 -15.16 4.62
CA ALA A 150 -12.03 -15.28 5.97
C ALA A 150 -11.75 -16.64 6.63
N SER A 151 -11.78 -17.73 5.85
CA SER A 151 -11.51 -19.08 6.35
C SER A 151 -10.04 -19.37 6.69
N ALA A 152 -9.12 -18.53 6.24
CA ALA A 152 -7.70 -18.65 6.55
C ALA A 152 -7.37 -18.08 7.93
N PHE A 153 -8.16 -17.13 8.40
CA PHE A 153 -7.90 -16.39 9.64
C PHE A 153 -8.59 -17.00 10.86
N ASN A 154 -7.86 -17.10 11.96
CA ASN A 154 -8.42 -17.45 13.27
C ASN A 154 -9.02 -16.23 13.97
N ARG A 155 -8.41 -15.10 13.74
CA ARG A 155 -8.75 -13.82 14.30
C ARG A 155 -8.61 -12.79 13.21
N GLN A 156 -9.67 -12.11 12.95
CA GLN A 156 -9.61 -10.83 12.25
C GLN A 156 -9.35 -9.79 13.34
N SER A 157 -8.35 -8.97 13.18
CA SER A 157 -8.30 -7.73 13.95
C SER A 157 -9.58 -6.96 13.63
N ASP A 158 -10.31 -6.53 14.66
CA ASP A 158 -11.48 -5.67 14.44
C ASP A 158 -11.04 -4.30 13.83
N ASP A 159 -9.73 -4.07 13.77
CA ASP A 159 -9.10 -2.84 13.30
C ASP A 159 -7.67 -3.18 12.79
N PRO A 160 -7.52 -3.67 11.53
CA PRO A 160 -6.22 -3.95 10.96
C PRO A 160 -5.44 -2.64 10.80
N GLN A 161 -4.21 -2.63 11.27
CA GLN A 161 -3.39 -1.43 11.30
C GLN A 161 -2.92 -1.04 9.91
N VAL A 162 -3.00 0.24 9.58
CA VAL A 162 -2.43 0.80 8.36
C VAL A 162 -1.17 1.59 8.70
N PHE A 163 -0.06 1.18 8.13
CA PHE A 163 1.23 1.86 8.24
C PHE A 163 1.56 2.54 6.93
N ILE A 164 1.52 3.86 6.89
CA ILE A 164 1.86 4.61 5.69
C ILE A 164 3.34 5.02 5.74
N GLN A 165 4.12 4.47 4.82
CA GLN A 165 5.49 4.91 4.62
C GLN A 165 5.48 6.24 3.87
N HIS A 166 5.85 7.31 4.53
CA HIS A 166 5.99 8.62 3.89
C HIS A 166 7.06 8.58 2.79
N ILE A 167 6.71 9.18 1.65
CA ILE A 167 7.65 9.33 0.55
C ILE A 167 8.86 10.17 0.99
N GLY A 168 10.05 9.64 0.74
CA GLY A 168 11.30 10.33 1.01
C GLY A 168 11.45 11.61 0.17
N ARG A 169 12.33 12.51 0.61
CA ARG A 169 12.65 13.73 -0.13
C ARG A 169 13.29 13.37 -1.47
N ARG A 170 12.62 13.70 -2.58
CA ARG A 170 13.22 13.65 -3.90
C ARG A 170 13.94 14.98 -4.12
N THR A 171 15.25 14.97 -4.10
CA THR A 171 16.03 16.12 -4.55
C THR A 171 15.98 16.16 -6.07
N ARG A 172 15.13 16.99 -6.64
CA ARG A 172 15.30 17.50 -7.99
C ARG A 172 15.86 18.91 -7.88
N ASP A 173 16.85 19.24 -8.75
CA ASP A 173 17.48 20.56 -8.81
C ASP A 173 16.56 21.66 -9.39
N ASP A 174 15.33 21.34 -9.73
CA ASP A 174 14.39 22.18 -10.48
C ASP A 174 13.24 22.80 -9.65
N GLY A 175 13.30 22.75 -8.34
CA GLY A 175 12.45 23.56 -7.43
C GLY A 175 10.94 23.25 -7.40
N ASP A 176 10.37 22.66 -8.44
CA ASP A 176 8.92 22.55 -8.64
C ASP A 176 8.27 21.31 -7.96
N SER A 177 9.05 20.44 -7.35
CA SER A 177 8.49 19.18 -6.81
C SER A 177 8.36 19.14 -5.28
N VAL A 178 8.73 20.21 -4.59
CA VAL A 178 8.78 20.18 -3.10
C VAL A 178 7.40 20.40 -2.51
N ASP A 179 6.60 21.28 -3.09
CA ASP A 179 5.28 21.61 -2.56
C ASP A 179 4.33 20.40 -2.69
N GLY A 180 4.23 19.82 -3.87
CA GLY A 180 3.41 18.65 -4.09
C GLY A 180 3.80 17.40 -3.29
N LEU A 181 5.07 17.30 -2.89
CA LEU A 181 5.54 16.23 -2.02
C LEU A 181 5.05 16.43 -0.58
N ASN A 182 5.04 17.66 -0.10
CA ASN A 182 4.56 17.97 1.24
C ASN A 182 3.05 17.75 1.33
N ASP A 183 2.29 18.19 0.34
CA ASP A 183 0.83 18.01 0.30
C ASP A 183 0.45 16.52 0.34
N ILE A 184 1.16 15.66 -0.41
CA ILE A 184 0.94 14.20 -0.34
C ILE A 184 1.28 13.63 1.05
N LYS A 185 2.36 14.09 1.67
CA LYS A 185 2.73 13.65 3.02
C LYS A 185 1.69 14.06 4.06
N ASP A 186 1.18 15.26 3.96
CA ASP A 186 0.16 15.77 4.87
C ASP A 186 -1.13 14.95 4.74
N ILE A 187 -1.58 14.68 3.50
CA ILE A 187 -2.72 13.78 3.24
C ILE A 187 -2.47 12.37 3.78
N GLN A 188 -1.29 11.81 3.56
CA GLN A 188 -0.93 10.48 4.05
C GLN A 188 -0.95 10.42 5.58
N SER A 189 -0.51 11.48 6.26
CA SER A 189 -0.59 11.58 7.71
C SER A 189 -2.03 11.63 8.19
N GLU A 190 -2.88 12.45 7.56
CA GLU A 190 -4.30 12.53 7.88
C GLU A 190 -5.01 11.18 7.73
N VAL A 191 -4.71 10.43 6.66
CA VAL A 191 -5.31 9.11 6.43
C VAL A 191 -4.78 8.10 7.45
N ALA A 192 -3.49 8.14 7.81
CA ALA A 192 -2.93 7.25 8.83
C ALA A 192 -3.51 7.52 10.22
N ASP A 193 -3.74 8.78 10.57
CA ASP A 193 -4.32 9.16 11.87
C ASP A 193 -5.82 8.82 11.98
N ALA A 194 -6.49 8.57 10.86
CA ALA A 194 -7.92 8.23 10.80
C ALA A 194 -8.19 6.72 10.83
N ASN A 195 -7.17 5.89 10.61
CA ASN A 195 -7.22 4.44 10.62
C ASN A 195 -6.40 3.86 11.78
#